data_e58fc3152764eea3a46bb3a7de70c8a4
#
_entry.id   e58fc3152764eea3a46bb3a7de70c8a4
#
_cell.length_a   1.000
_cell.length_b   1.000
_cell.length_c   1.000
_cell.angle_alpha   90.00
_cell.angle_beta   90.00
_cell.angle_gamma   90.00
#
_symmetry.space_group_name_H-M   'P 1'
#
loop_
_entity.id
_entity.type
_entity.pdbx_description
1 polymer ?
#
loop_
_entity_poly.entity_id
_entity_poly.type
_entity_poly.pdbx_seq_one_letter_code
_entity_poly.pdbx_strand_id
1 'polypeptide(L)'
;VDIRGFTSLSENLEPEEVVEILNEYLNLTTHAIFKNGGTLDKFIGDATMAVFNAPFDLDDYIYRAVCTARDIVAGAQDLEDRMEKRFHKKVNFGIGISCGPAVVGNVGCDFRMDYTAIGDTVNTASRLEGKAGAREILISEQVYEALKDRIRVTEKGMIPLKGKAKEICVYSVDEVL
;
A
#
# COMPACT_ATOMS: atom_id res chain seq x y z
N VAL A 1 1.40 -1.13 0.81
CA VAL A 1 1.52 -1.89 -0.47
C VAL A 1 2.44 -3.05 -0.26
N ASP A 2 2.08 -4.22 -0.72
CA ASP A 2 2.90 -5.43 -0.55
C ASP A 2 2.82 -6.32 -1.80
N ILE A 3 3.92 -7.03 -2.09
CA ILE A 3 4.00 -7.94 -3.24
C ILE A 3 3.31 -9.26 -2.90
N ARG A 4 2.31 -9.64 -3.66
CA ARG A 4 1.60 -10.92 -3.46
C ARG A 4 2.46 -12.09 -3.88
N GLY A 5 2.64 -13.06 -2.97
CA GLY A 5 3.38 -14.29 -3.23
C GLY A 5 4.90 -14.13 -3.31
N PHE A 6 5.46 -13.03 -2.78
CA PHE A 6 6.91 -12.77 -2.84
C PHE A 6 7.74 -13.88 -2.20
N THR A 7 7.32 -14.42 -1.07
CA THR A 7 8.01 -15.54 -0.41
C THR A 7 8.15 -16.75 -1.34
N SER A 8 7.05 -17.17 -1.97
CA SER A 8 7.10 -18.28 -2.93
C SER A 8 7.88 -17.95 -4.21
N LEU A 9 7.91 -16.67 -4.58
CA LEU A 9 8.73 -16.19 -5.69
C LEU A 9 10.22 -16.35 -5.37
N SER A 10 10.63 -15.85 -4.19
CA SER A 10 12.03 -15.82 -3.76
C SER A 10 12.63 -17.20 -3.54
N GLU A 11 11.82 -18.21 -3.19
CA GLU A 11 12.29 -19.60 -3.01
C GLU A 11 12.72 -20.27 -4.32
N ASN A 12 12.31 -19.77 -5.48
CA ASN A 12 12.50 -20.40 -6.77
C ASN A 12 13.37 -19.59 -7.75
N LEU A 13 14.00 -18.54 -7.27
CA LEU A 13 14.87 -17.65 -8.04
C LEU A 13 16.24 -17.52 -7.38
N GLU A 14 17.25 -17.16 -8.19
CA GLU A 14 18.55 -16.81 -7.65
C GLU A 14 18.47 -15.50 -6.85
N PRO A 15 19.28 -15.32 -5.78
CA PRO A 15 19.23 -14.14 -4.93
C PRO A 15 19.32 -12.81 -5.68
N GLU A 16 20.13 -12.75 -6.73
CA GLU A 16 20.31 -11.58 -7.58
C GLU A 16 19.04 -11.22 -8.36
N GLU A 17 18.33 -12.23 -8.85
CA GLU A 17 17.05 -12.07 -9.57
C GLU A 17 15.96 -11.57 -8.61
N VAL A 18 15.94 -12.09 -7.38
CA VAL A 18 15.00 -11.63 -6.33
C VAL A 18 15.23 -10.16 -6.02
N VAL A 19 16.48 -9.74 -5.85
CA VAL A 19 16.84 -8.33 -5.58
C VAL A 19 16.45 -7.43 -6.76
N GLU A 20 16.66 -7.89 -7.99
CA GLU A 20 16.29 -7.12 -9.18
C GLU A 20 14.78 -6.89 -9.25
N ILE A 21 13.98 -7.94 -9.09
CA ILE A 21 12.53 -7.85 -9.06
C ILE A 21 12.07 -6.91 -7.95
N LEU A 22 12.60 -7.09 -6.74
CA LEU A 22 12.26 -6.25 -5.60
C LEU A 22 12.55 -4.77 -5.89
N ASN A 23 13.73 -4.46 -6.40
CA ASN A 23 14.11 -3.09 -6.72
C ASN A 23 13.19 -2.44 -7.76
N GLU A 24 12.79 -3.16 -8.80
CA GLU A 24 11.84 -2.68 -9.81
C GLU A 24 10.48 -2.33 -9.17
N TYR A 25 9.96 -3.18 -8.30
CA TYR A 25 8.70 -2.95 -7.59
C TYR A 25 8.79 -1.81 -6.59
N LEU A 26 9.87 -1.73 -5.80
CA LEU A 26 10.08 -0.64 -4.86
C LEU A 26 10.24 0.71 -5.59
N ASN A 27 10.88 0.73 -6.75
CA ASN A 27 10.97 1.92 -7.59
C ASN A 27 9.59 2.35 -8.10
N LEU A 28 8.78 1.44 -8.61
CA LEU A 28 7.42 1.74 -9.07
C LEU A 28 6.58 2.37 -7.95
N THR A 29 6.56 1.74 -6.78
CA THR A 29 5.79 2.23 -5.63
C THR A 29 6.28 3.59 -5.17
N THR A 30 7.58 3.78 -5.06
CA THR A 30 8.19 5.03 -4.60
C THR A 30 7.92 6.19 -5.58
N HIS A 31 8.02 5.95 -6.88
CA HIS A 31 7.70 6.96 -7.88
C HIS A 31 6.22 7.38 -7.82
N ALA A 32 5.30 6.44 -7.66
CA ALA A 32 3.88 6.75 -7.54
C ALA A 32 3.58 7.55 -6.26
N ILE A 33 4.23 7.20 -5.13
CA ILE A 33 4.10 7.93 -3.86
C ILE A 33 4.55 9.39 -4.04
N PHE A 34 5.76 9.63 -4.55
CA PHE A 34 6.30 10.99 -4.70
C PHE A 34 5.55 11.80 -5.75
N LYS A 35 5.12 11.20 -6.86
CA LYS A 35 4.28 11.86 -7.88
C LYS A 35 3.01 12.46 -7.27
N ASN A 36 2.42 11.80 -6.29
CA ASN A 36 1.18 12.24 -5.65
C ASN A 36 1.41 13.01 -4.34
N GLY A 37 2.65 13.36 -4.01
CA GLY A 37 3.01 14.17 -2.83
C GLY A 37 3.01 13.39 -1.52
N GLY A 38 3.02 12.07 -1.57
CA GLY A 38 3.17 11.22 -0.39
C GLY A 38 4.60 11.19 0.13
N THR A 39 4.74 10.82 1.38
CA THR A 39 6.02 10.58 2.05
C THR A 39 6.27 9.09 2.16
N LEU A 40 7.38 8.60 1.61
CA LEU A 40 7.83 7.24 1.86
C LEU A 40 8.28 7.13 3.31
N ASP A 41 7.59 6.32 4.10
CA ASP A 41 7.99 6.04 5.49
C ASP A 41 9.14 5.04 5.51
N LYS A 42 8.88 3.82 5.09
CA LYS A 42 9.88 2.73 5.07
C LYS A 42 9.49 1.58 4.16
N PHE A 43 10.48 0.75 3.90
CA PHE A 43 10.26 -0.60 3.38
C PHE A 43 10.22 -1.60 4.54
N ILE A 44 9.33 -2.55 4.49
CA ILE A 44 9.15 -3.62 5.48
C ILE A 44 9.19 -4.95 4.71
N GLY A 45 10.39 -5.51 4.54
CA GLY A 45 10.60 -6.60 3.60
C GLY A 45 10.30 -6.15 2.16
N ASP A 46 9.34 -6.78 1.52
CA ASP A 46 8.84 -6.42 0.19
C ASP A 46 7.66 -5.42 0.23
N ALA A 47 7.22 -5.03 1.41
CA ALA A 47 6.17 -4.03 1.58
C ALA A 47 6.71 -2.60 1.59
N THR A 48 5.90 -1.67 1.08
CA THR A 48 6.15 -0.23 1.11
C THR A 48 5.10 0.46 1.97
N MET A 49 5.53 1.20 2.97
CA MET A 49 4.67 2.07 3.79
C MET A 49 4.85 3.53 3.38
N ALA A 50 3.75 4.21 3.12
CA ALA A 50 3.72 5.64 2.82
C ALA A 50 2.70 6.36 3.69
N VAL A 51 2.97 7.62 3.98
CA VAL A 51 2.11 8.53 4.74
C VAL A 51 1.79 9.74 3.87
N PHE A 52 0.55 10.19 3.92
CA PHE A 52 0.08 11.40 3.25
C PHE A 52 -0.36 12.41 4.30
N ASN A 53 -0.10 13.69 4.05
CA ASN A 53 -0.34 14.79 5.00
C ASN A 53 0.62 14.79 6.21
N ALA A 54 1.82 14.28 6.03
CA ALA A 54 2.91 14.39 6.99
C ALA A 54 4.27 14.20 6.27
N PRO A 55 5.35 14.90 6.66
CA PRO A 55 5.43 15.88 7.76
C PRO A 55 4.82 17.25 7.43
N PHE A 56 4.46 17.48 6.17
CA PHE A 56 3.87 18.73 5.69
C PHE A 56 2.41 18.51 5.33
N ASP A 57 1.60 19.56 5.54
CA ASP A 57 0.21 19.56 5.11
C ASP A 57 0.12 19.32 3.60
N LEU A 58 -0.81 18.47 3.21
CA LEU A 58 -1.05 18.11 1.81
C LEU A 58 -2.54 18.20 1.50
N ASP A 59 -2.89 19.13 0.62
CA ASP A 59 -4.26 19.26 0.16
C ASP A 59 -4.73 17.96 -0.52
N ASP A 60 -5.96 17.57 -0.21
CA ASP A 60 -6.62 16.43 -0.84
C ASP A 60 -5.89 15.08 -0.61
N TYR A 61 -5.20 14.96 0.51
CA TYR A 61 -4.29 13.86 0.79
C TYR A 61 -4.95 12.47 0.71
N ILE A 62 -6.22 12.34 1.10
CA ILE A 62 -6.93 11.05 1.01
C ILE A 62 -7.11 10.63 -0.45
N TYR A 63 -7.51 11.56 -1.31
CA TYR A 63 -7.66 11.30 -2.73
C TYR A 63 -6.32 11.00 -3.40
N ARG A 64 -5.27 11.73 -3.03
CA ARG A 64 -3.91 11.51 -3.51
C ARG A 64 -3.37 10.14 -3.14
N ALA A 65 -3.69 9.63 -1.94
CA ALA A 65 -3.34 8.28 -1.53
C ALA A 65 -4.02 7.23 -2.42
N VAL A 66 -5.31 7.42 -2.76
CA VAL A 66 -6.04 6.51 -3.66
C VAL A 66 -5.52 6.62 -5.10
N CYS A 67 -5.19 7.83 -5.58
CA CYS A 67 -4.53 8.02 -6.88
C CYS A 67 -3.17 7.32 -6.94
N THR A 68 -2.41 7.36 -5.85
CA THR A 68 -1.13 6.63 -5.76
C THR A 68 -1.34 5.13 -5.93
N ALA A 69 -2.32 4.56 -5.24
CA ALA A 69 -2.65 3.14 -5.36
C ALA A 69 -3.06 2.76 -6.79
N ARG A 70 -3.88 3.59 -7.43
CA ARG A 70 -4.27 3.41 -8.85
C ARG A 70 -3.04 3.47 -9.77
N ASP A 71 -2.14 4.44 -9.56
CA ASP A 71 -0.93 4.58 -10.37
C ASP A 71 0.00 3.37 -10.21
N ILE A 72 0.11 2.80 -9.00
CA ILE A 72 0.85 1.57 -8.73
C ILE A 72 0.23 0.39 -9.49
N VAL A 73 -1.09 0.20 -9.39
CA VAL A 73 -1.78 -0.90 -10.08
C VAL A 73 -1.66 -0.77 -11.61
N ALA A 74 -1.77 0.45 -12.14
CA ALA A 74 -1.60 0.70 -13.58
C ALA A 74 -0.16 0.44 -14.05
N GLY A 75 0.84 0.90 -13.30
CA GLY A 75 2.25 0.67 -13.63
C GLY A 75 2.70 -0.79 -13.43
N ALA A 76 2.03 -1.53 -12.56
CA ALA A 76 2.34 -2.93 -12.31
C ALA A 76 2.11 -3.82 -13.53
N GLN A 77 1.17 -3.48 -14.43
CA GLN A 77 0.90 -4.29 -15.62
C GLN A 77 2.13 -4.43 -16.52
N ASP A 78 2.77 -3.31 -16.85
CA ASP A 78 3.98 -3.33 -17.69
C ASP A 78 5.14 -4.06 -17.01
N LEU A 79 5.24 -3.93 -15.69
CA LEU A 79 6.26 -4.58 -14.90
C LEU A 79 6.02 -6.09 -14.85
N GLU A 80 4.79 -6.53 -14.61
CA GLU A 80 4.42 -7.95 -14.63
C GLU A 80 4.74 -8.60 -15.97
N ASP A 81 4.38 -7.95 -17.09
CA ASP A 81 4.65 -8.45 -18.43
C ASP A 81 6.15 -8.63 -18.68
N ARG A 82 6.99 -7.71 -18.18
CA ARG A 82 8.46 -7.81 -18.25
C ARG A 82 8.99 -8.96 -17.38
N MET A 83 8.47 -9.09 -16.17
CA MET A 83 8.87 -10.12 -15.21
C MET A 83 8.45 -11.51 -15.71
N GLU A 84 7.23 -11.64 -16.26
CA GLU A 84 6.77 -12.91 -16.85
C GLU A 84 7.65 -13.33 -18.03
N LYS A 85 8.01 -12.40 -18.91
CA LYS A 85 8.89 -12.71 -20.08
C LYS A 85 10.31 -13.11 -19.65
N ARG A 86 10.83 -12.50 -18.59
CA ARG A 86 12.22 -12.69 -18.18
C ARG A 86 12.40 -13.84 -17.18
N PHE A 87 11.51 -13.93 -16.21
CA PHE A 87 11.63 -14.84 -15.08
C PHE A 87 10.53 -15.92 -15.06
N HIS A 88 9.56 -15.87 -15.99
CA HIS A 88 8.38 -16.74 -16.01
C HIS A 88 7.58 -16.70 -14.71
N LYS A 89 7.52 -15.53 -14.05
CA LYS A 89 6.83 -15.29 -12.78
C LYS A 89 5.89 -14.12 -12.90
N LYS A 90 4.68 -14.30 -12.36
CA LYS A 90 3.70 -13.22 -12.18
C LYS A 90 3.81 -12.67 -10.76
N VAL A 91 3.96 -11.37 -10.67
CA VAL A 91 4.07 -10.67 -9.40
C VAL A 91 3.03 -9.55 -9.37
N ASN A 92 2.25 -9.46 -8.32
CA ASN A 92 1.15 -8.51 -8.19
C ASN A 92 1.22 -7.79 -6.85
N PHE A 93 0.56 -6.63 -6.74
CA PHE A 93 0.41 -5.91 -5.50
C PHE A 93 -0.95 -6.13 -4.84
N GLY A 94 -0.96 -6.13 -3.50
CA GLY A 94 -2.12 -5.83 -2.67
C GLY A 94 -1.91 -4.50 -1.97
N ILE A 95 -2.94 -3.67 -1.89
CA ILE A 95 -2.85 -2.31 -1.35
C ILE A 95 -3.93 -2.10 -0.29
N GLY A 96 -3.54 -1.58 0.87
CA GLY A 96 -4.45 -1.17 1.93
C GLY A 96 -4.30 0.32 2.25
N ILE A 97 -5.41 1.04 2.32
CA ILE A 97 -5.43 2.46 2.65
C ILE A 97 -6.39 2.71 3.82
N SER A 98 -5.92 3.39 4.83
CA SER A 98 -6.72 3.82 5.97
C SER A 98 -6.47 5.30 6.27
N CYS A 99 -7.50 5.98 6.76
CA CYS A 99 -7.43 7.37 7.18
C CYS A 99 -7.92 7.50 8.63
N GLY A 100 -7.24 8.33 9.41
CA GLY A 100 -7.58 8.57 10.80
C GLY A 100 -6.40 9.10 11.61
N PRO A 101 -6.57 9.28 12.93
CA PRO A 101 -5.50 9.76 13.80
C PRO A 101 -4.31 8.81 13.84
N ALA A 102 -3.11 9.38 13.79
CA ALA A 102 -1.85 8.68 14.01
C ALA A 102 -0.86 9.62 14.71
N VAL A 103 0.05 9.06 15.48
CA VAL A 103 1.20 9.81 16.01
C VAL A 103 2.30 9.74 14.98
N VAL A 104 2.75 10.90 14.51
CA VAL A 104 3.84 11.02 13.53
C VAL A 104 5.02 11.72 14.18
N GLY A 105 6.18 11.12 14.12
CA GLY A 105 7.38 11.68 14.73
C GLY A 105 8.54 10.69 14.79
N ASN A 106 9.59 11.09 15.49
CA ASN A 106 10.77 10.26 15.70
C ASN A 106 10.48 9.16 16.73
N VAL A 107 10.63 7.94 16.33
CA VAL A 107 10.42 6.74 17.17
C VAL A 107 11.67 5.86 17.10
N GLY A 108 12.19 5.48 18.25
CA GLY A 108 13.38 4.64 18.31
C GLY A 108 14.09 4.73 19.64
N CYS A 109 15.41 4.54 19.59
CA CYS A 109 16.31 4.61 20.74
C CYS A 109 17.47 5.55 20.44
N ASP A 110 18.35 5.77 21.42
CA ASP A 110 19.49 6.70 21.34
C ASP A 110 20.42 6.45 20.13
N PHE A 111 20.45 5.22 19.62
CA PHE A 111 21.33 4.82 18.52
C PHE A 111 20.64 4.76 17.16
N ARG A 112 19.31 4.74 17.14
CA ARG A 112 18.53 4.68 15.90
C ARG A 112 17.12 5.25 16.10
N MET A 113 16.80 6.24 15.30
CA MET A 113 15.47 6.83 15.23
C MET A 113 14.94 6.79 13.81
N ASP A 114 13.68 6.40 13.66
CA ASP A 114 12.95 6.48 12.41
C ASP A 114 11.83 7.53 12.56
N TYR A 115 11.71 8.43 11.59
CA TYR A 115 10.55 9.32 11.51
C TYR A 115 9.40 8.53 10.88
N THR A 116 8.37 8.23 11.66
CA THR A 116 7.34 7.29 11.25
C THR A 116 5.98 7.61 11.86
N ALA A 117 4.93 7.00 11.32
CA ALA A 117 3.58 7.05 11.86
C ALA A 117 3.27 5.78 12.68
N ILE A 118 2.65 5.97 13.84
CA ILE A 118 2.18 4.89 14.72
C ILE A 118 0.73 5.13 15.13
N GLY A 119 -0.05 4.07 15.15
CA GLY A 119 -1.43 4.12 15.62
C GLY A 119 -2.32 3.04 14.99
N ASP A 120 -3.56 3.01 15.45
CA ASP A 120 -4.56 2.05 14.94
C ASP A 120 -4.84 2.25 13.44
N THR A 121 -4.75 3.47 12.94
CA THR A 121 -4.87 3.80 11.52
C THR A 121 -3.82 3.07 10.69
N VAL A 122 -2.55 3.06 11.13
CA VAL A 122 -1.45 2.37 10.47
C VAL A 122 -1.68 0.86 10.48
N ASN A 123 -2.06 0.32 11.65
CA ASN A 123 -2.38 -1.10 11.79
C ASN A 123 -3.56 -1.51 10.90
N THR A 124 -4.56 -0.65 10.74
CA THR A 124 -5.70 -0.89 9.86
C THR A 124 -5.26 -0.96 8.41
N ALA A 125 -4.43 -0.01 7.94
CA ALA A 125 -3.89 -0.04 6.58
C ALA A 125 -3.12 -1.34 6.28
N SER A 126 -2.25 -1.76 7.19
CA SER A 126 -1.48 -3.01 7.07
C SER A 126 -2.39 -4.25 7.00
N ARG A 127 -3.48 -4.27 7.79
CA ARG A 127 -4.43 -5.40 7.78
C ARG A 127 -5.29 -5.43 6.53
N LEU A 128 -5.70 -4.26 6.01
CA LEU A 128 -6.38 -4.15 4.72
C LEU A 128 -5.47 -4.65 3.61
N GLU A 129 -4.22 -4.20 3.61
CA GLU A 129 -3.21 -4.66 2.67
C GLU A 129 -3.10 -6.19 2.71
N GLY A 130 -2.93 -6.81 3.88
CA GLY A 130 -2.83 -8.27 4.03
C GLY A 130 -4.08 -9.06 3.59
N LYS A 131 -5.23 -8.39 3.44
CA LYS A 131 -6.48 -8.98 2.92
C LYS A 131 -6.69 -8.73 1.43
N ALA A 132 -6.01 -7.74 0.87
CA ALA A 132 -6.16 -7.38 -0.53
C ALA A 132 -5.64 -8.50 -1.45
N GLY A 133 -6.42 -8.82 -2.45
CA GLY A 133 -6.02 -9.72 -3.54
C GLY A 133 -5.02 -9.06 -4.49
N ALA A 134 -4.67 -9.78 -5.55
CA ALA A 134 -3.81 -9.27 -6.60
C ALA A 134 -4.43 -8.05 -7.29
N ARG A 135 -3.71 -6.94 -7.34
CA ARG A 135 -4.16 -5.64 -7.89
C ARG A 135 -5.36 -5.04 -7.17
N GLU A 136 -5.71 -5.53 -6.01
CA GLU A 136 -6.84 -5.03 -5.24
C GLU A 136 -6.40 -3.89 -4.31
N ILE A 137 -7.20 -2.82 -4.30
CA ILE A 137 -7.03 -1.67 -3.42
C ILE A 137 -8.16 -1.70 -2.40
N LEU A 138 -7.85 -2.09 -1.17
CA LEU A 138 -8.81 -2.08 -0.07
C LEU A 138 -8.69 -0.78 0.73
N ILE A 139 -9.84 -0.19 1.02
CA ILE A 139 -9.93 1.06 1.78
C ILE A 139 -10.85 0.91 2.99
N SER A 140 -10.55 1.68 4.04
CA SER A 140 -11.42 1.77 5.22
C SER A 140 -12.66 2.63 4.93
N GLU A 141 -13.68 2.49 5.77
CA GLU A 141 -14.92 3.27 5.71
C GLU A 141 -14.65 4.78 5.73
N GLN A 142 -13.68 5.25 6.53
CA GLN A 142 -13.31 6.66 6.59
C GLN A 142 -12.78 7.20 5.26
N VAL A 143 -12.02 6.39 4.53
CA VAL A 143 -11.54 6.75 3.17
C VAL A 143 -12.70 6.79 2.20
N TYR A 144 -13.60 5.79 2.25
CA TYR A 144 -14.79 5.75 1.40
C TYR A 144 -15.69 6.98 1.62
N GLU A 145 -16.04 7.28 2.89
CA GLU A 145 -16.90 8.44 3.20
C GLU A 145 -16.32 9.78 2.74
N ALA A 146 -14.99 9.92 2.81
CA ALA A 146 -14.31 11.13 2.32
C ALA A 146 -14.33 11.27 0.79
N LEU A 147 -14.47 10.17 0.05
CA LEU A 147 -14.27 10.14 -1.39
C LEU A 147 -15.47 9.56 -2.19
N LYS A 148 -16.59 9.28 -1.56
CA LYS A 148 -17.75 8.60 -2.17
C LYS A 148 -18.24 9.19 -3.49
N ASP A 149 -18.07 10.50 -3.69
CA ASP A 149 -18.45 11.19 -4.91
C ASP A 149 -17.32 11.21 -5.98
N ARG A 150 -16.15 10.67 -5.66
CA ARG A 150 -14.93 10.73 -6.49
C ARG A 150 -14.34 9.36 -6.82
N ILE A 151 -14.90 8.30 -6.27
CA ILE A 151 -14.48 6.93 -6.51
C ILE A 151 -15.69 6.02 -6.68
N ARG A 152 -15.53 4.96 -7.46
CA ARG A 152 -16.46 3.83 -7.45
C ARG A 152 -15.82 2.68 -6.67
N VAL A 153 -16.66 2.01 -5.89
CA VAL A 153 -16.20 0.93 -5.02
C VAL A 153 -17.16 -0.25 -5.05
N THR A 154 -16.63 -1.42 -4.78
CA THR A 154 -17.40 -2.60 -4.38
C THR A 154 -17.29 -2.79 -2.88
N GLU A 155 -18.42 -2.80 -2.16
CA GLU A 155 -18.45 -3.09 -0.73
C GLU A 155 -18.10 -4.56 -0.50
N LYS A 156 -17.10 -4.81 0.37
CA LYS A 156 -16.68 -6.15 0.79
C LYS A 156 -17.38 -6.61 2.06
N GLY A 157 -18.13 -5.70 2.69
CA GLY A 157 -18.84 -5.95 3.95
C GLY A 157 -17.96 -5.80 5.18
N MET A 158 -18.47 -6.35 6.28
CA MET A 158 -17.78 -6.32 7.58
C MET A 158 -16.70 -7.39 7.62
N ILE A 159 -15.45 -6.99 7.79
CA ILE A 159 -14.31 -7.90 7.82
C ILE A 159 -13.66 -7.87 9.19
N PRO A 160 -13.48 -9.06 9.84
CA PRO A 160 -12.72 -9.13 11.06
C PRO A 160 -11.23 -8.86 10.78
N LEU A 161 -10.67 -7.87 11.44
CA LEU A 161 -9.25 -7.61 11.38
C LEU A 161 -8.57 -8.09 12.66
N LYS A 162 -7.51 -8.86 12.51
CA LYS A 162 -6.75 -9.43 13.63
C LYS A 162 -6.39 -8.34 14.65
N GLY A 163 -6.80 -8.52 15.93
CA GLY A 163 -6.53 -7.60 17.02
C GLY A 163 -7.46 -6.38 17.09
N LYS A 164 -8.53 -6.31 16.30
CA LYS A 164 -9.65 -5.39 16.51
C LYS A 164 -10.79 -6.11 17.21
N ALA A 165 -11.40 -5.43 18.19
CA ALA A 165 -12.57 -5.96 18.93
C ALA A 165 -13.85 -5.94 18.06
N LYS A 166 -13.89 -5.08 17.04
CA LYS A 166 -15.03 -4.95 16.14
C LYS A 166 -14.57 -5.13 14.69
N GLU A 167 -15.44 -5.74 13.90
CA GLU A 167 -15.30 -5.78 12.45
C GLU A 167 -15.37 -4.36 11.89
N ILE A 168 -14.73 -4.13 10.76
CA ILE A 168 -14.80 -2.85 10.03
C ILE A 168 -15.41 -3.08 8.66
N CYS A 169 -16.15 -2.09 8.17
CA CYS A 169 -16.62 -2.08 6.80
C CYS A 169 -15.45 -1.76 5.86
N VAL A 170 -15.30 -2.58 4.82
CA VAL A 170 -14.19 -2.51 3.86
C VAL A 170 -14.74 -2.40 2.46
N TYR A 171 -14.08 -1.59 1.65
CA TYR A 171 -14.42 -1.36 0.26
C TYR A 171 -13.22 -1.64 -0.64
N SER A 172 -13.48 -2.19 -1.81
CA SER A 172 -12.51 -2.34 -2.88
C SER A 172 -12.70 -1.20 -3.89
N VAL A 173 -11.64 -0.49 -4.24
CA VAL A 173 -11.71 0.60 -5.22
C VAL A 173 -11.72 0.02 -6.62
N ASP A 174 -12.78 0.30 -7.38
CA ASP A 174 -12.93 -0.14 -8.76
C ASP A 174 -12.45 0.94 -9.75
N GLU A 175 -12.76 2.22 -9.46
CA GLU A 175 -12.42 3.34 -10.33
C GLU A 175 -12.23 4.64 -9.54
N VAL A 176 -11.30 5.47 -9.99
CA VAL A 176 -11.11 6.86 -9.55
C VAL A 176 -11.68 7.76 -10.65
N LEU A 177 -12.67 8.61 -10.26
CA LEU A 177 -13.44 9.47 -11.18
C LEU A 177 -12.69 10.75 -11.52
#